data_e43737310c4bf421e09daa17a7bca7e6
#
_entry.id   e43737310c4bf421e09daa17a7bca7e6
#
_cell.length_a   1.000
_cell.length_b   1.000
_cell.length_c   1.000
_cell.angle_alpha   90.00
_cell.angle_beta   90.00
_cell.angle_gamma   90.00
#
_symmetry.space_group_name_H-M   'P 1'
#
loop_
_entity.id
_entity.type
_entity.pdbx_description
1 polymer ?
#
loop_
_entity_poly.entity_id
_entity_poly.type
_entity_poly.pdbx_seq_one_letter_code
_entity_poly.pdbx_strand_id
1 'polypeptide(L)'
;MKTFCIASALAVSLCLATFASAQSKNNYSDPKTWLCRPGGKDACDADLTTTIVAANGDLTVEKFATDPNAPIDCFYVYPTVSTDPTPNSDMTPDPAELNVIRQQFARFTSKCRPYAPLYRQVTLAGLLTAIPRATGLVGNPFASGVQYDDVRDAWNYYLEHDNNGRGFVLIAHSQGAFIATELIRREIEGKPVQSRMVSAILLGTSIHVPAGKNVGGT
;
A
#
# COMPACT_ATOMS: atom_id res chain seq x y z
N MET A 1 -0.29 -24.87 77.01
CA MET A 1 -0.77 -23.68 76.27
C MET A 1 0.22 -23.44 75.15
N LYS A 2 -0.13 -23.77 73.89
CA LYS A 2 0.71 -23.56 72.72
C LYS A 2 0.01 -22.51 71.82
N THR A 3 0.60 -21.34 71.74
CA THR A 3 0.09 -20.20 70.98
C THR A 3 0.53 -20.35 69.47
N PHE A 4 -0.43 -20.49 68.60
CA PHE A 4 -0.19 -20.49 67.13
C PHE A 4 -0.23 -19.05 66.65
N CYS A 5 0.88 -18.56 66.11
CA CYS A 5 0.92 -17.33 65.27
C CYS A 5 0.58 -17.65 63.81
N ILE A 6 -0.54 -17.10 63.32
CA ILE A 6 -0.95 -17.15 61.94
C ILE A 6 -0.33 -15.91 61.25
N ALA A 7 0.64 -16.13 60.36
CA ALA A 7 1.19 -15.08 59.51
C ALA A 7 0.34 -14.99 58.26
N SER A 8 -0.40 -13.89 58.08
CA SER A 8 -1.15 -13.58 56.85
C SER A 8 -0.20 -12.96 55.84
N ALA A 9 0.07 -13.67 54.76
CA ALA A 9 0.81 -13.15 53.60
C ALA A 9 -0.19 -12.40 52.69
N LEU A 10 -0.08 -11.06 52.61
CA LEU A 10 -0.76 -10.24 51.62
C LEU A 10 -0.03 -10.39 50.29
N ALA A 11 -0.64 -11.07 49.34
CA ALA A 11 -0.18 -11.08 47.93
C ALA A 11 -0.67 -9.81 47.25
N VAL A 12 0.24 -8.85 47.02
CA VAL A 12 -0.02 -7.67 46.22
C VAL A 12 0.10 -8.09 44.74
N SER A 13 -1.03 -8.27 44.07
CA SER A 13 -1.10 -8.55 42.61
C SER A 13 -0.87 -7.23 41.85
N LEU A 14 0.34 -7.06 41.33
CA LEU A 14 0.68 -5.91 40.50
C LEU A 14 0.10 -6.15 39.09
N CYS A 15 -1.07 -5.58 38.78
CA CYS A 15 -1.60 -5.53 37.42
C CYS A 15 -0.73 -4.58 36.58
N LEU A 16 0.20 -5.14 35.84
CA LEU A 16 0.89 -4.43 34.74
C LEU A 16 -0.13 -4.22 33.63
N ALA A 17 -0.76 -3.04 33.61
CA ALA A 17 -1.52 -2.58 32.48
C ALA A 17 -0.53 -2.31 31.32
N THR A 18 -0.43 -3.23 30.37
CA THR A 18 0.25 -2.99 29.10
C THR A 18 -0.58 -1.98 28.33
N PHE A 19 -0.16 -0.72 28.36
CA PHE A 19 -0.67 0.27 27.42
C PHE A 19 -0.21 -0.16 26.03
N ALA A 20 -1.08 -0.80 25.25
CA ALA A 20 -0.92 -0.91 23.82
C ALA A 20 -0.96 0.52 23.30
N SER A 21 0.19 1.08 22.93
CA SER A 21 0.26 2.37 22.25
C SER A 21 -0.51 2.20 20.94
N ALA A 22 -1.71 2.77 20.88
CA ALA A 22 -2.45 2.86 19.63
C ALA A 22 -1.57 3.64 18.66
N GLN A 23 -1.12 3.00 17.58
CA GLN A 23 -0.29 3.62 16.58
C GLN A 23 -1.07 4.78 15.96
N SER A 24 -0.49 5.99 15.95
CA SER A 24 -1.18 7.19 15.49
C SER A 24 -1.62 7.03 14.04
N LYS A 25 -2.85 7.44 13.76
CA LYS A 25 -3.41 7.49 12.40
C LYS A 25 -2.69 8.56 11.57
N ASN A 26 -2.35 8.24 10.32
CA ASN A 26 -1.76 9.21 9.41
C ASN A 26 -2.80 10.21 8.90
N ASN A 27 -2.35 11.44 8.63
CA ASN A 27 -3.20 12.50 8.11
C ASN A 27 -3.05 12.63 6.59
N TYR A 28 -3.90 11.94 5.81
CA TYR A 28 -3.87 11.99 4.35
C TYR A 28 -4.42 13.29 3.73
N SER A 29 -4.83 14.27 4.55
CA SER A 29 -5.04 15.64 4.05
C SER A 29 -3.71 16.38 3.82
N ASP A 30 -2.62 15.95 4.48
CA ASP A 30 -1.28 16.50 4.27
C ASP A 30 -0.72 15.98 2.94
N PRO A 31 -0.38 16.86 1.96
CA PRO A 31 0.24 16.45 0.70
C PRO A 31 1.54 15.64 0.88
N LYS A 32 2.26 15.80 1.98
CA LYS A 32 3.49 15.07 2.28
C LYS A 32 3.28 13.57 2.50
N THR A 33 2.05 13.14 2.77
CA THR A 33 1.71 11.71 2.91
C THR A 33 1.42 11.02 1.58
N TRP A 34 1.72 11.69 0.47
CA TRP A 34 1.54 11.17 -0.88
C TRP A 34 2.85 11.24 -1.65
N LEU A 35 3.23 10.13 -2.29
CA LEU A 35 4.32 10.10 -3.27
C LEU A 35 3.86 10.69 -4.61
N CYS A 36 2.58 10.51 -4.96
CA CYS A 36 1.93 11.16 -6.09
C CYS A 36 0.51 11.57 -5.72
N ARG A 37 0.15 12.84 -6.05
CA ARG A 37 -1.20 13.35 -5.97
C ARG A 37 -1.38 14.51 -6.95
N PRO A 38 -2.47 14.60 -7.71
CA PRO A 38 -2.68 15.68 -8.68
C PRO A 38 -2.56 17.08 -8.06
N GLY A 39 -1.96 18.02 -8.81
CA GLY A 39 -1.85 19.42 -8.42
C GLY A 39 -0.59 19.77 -7.63
N GLY A 40 0.26 18.82 -7.29
CA GLY A 40 1.58 19.03 -6.69
C GLY A 40 2.72 18.79 -7.67
N LYS A 41 3.94 19.14 -7.24
CA LYS A 41 5.17 18.67 -7.87
C LYS A 41 5.72 17.55 -7.00
N ASP A 42 5.69 16.32 -7.51
CA ASP A 42 5.93 15.13 -6.73
C ASP A 42 6.71 14.05 -7.50
N ALA A 43 6.77 12.83 -6.99
CA ALA A 43 7.54 11.73 -7.59
C ALA A 43 7.01 11.31 -8.99
N CYS A 44 5.77 11.63 -9.33
CA CYS A 44 5.19 11.34 -10.64
C CYS A 44 5.60 12.34 -11.72
N ASP A 45 6.20 13.48 -11.39
CA ASP A 45 6.72 14.47 -12.35
C ASP A 45 8.10 14.12 -12.90
N ALA A 46 8.47 12.85 -12.86
CA ALA A 46 9.76 12.39 -13.36
C ALA A 46 9.84 12.53 -14.90
N ASP A 47 11.00 12.97 -15.40
CA ASP A 47 11.30 12.88 -16.84
C ASP A 47 11.45 11.42 -17.24
N LEU A 48 10.49 10.94 -18.03
CA LEU A 48 10.43 9.57 -18.55
C LEU A 48 10.69 9.53 -20.07
N THR A 49 11.35 10.55 -20.62
CA THR A 49 11.83 10.56 -22.01
C THR A 49 12.63 9.29 -22.28
N THR A 50 12.33 8.60 -23.36
CA THR A 50 12.94 7.33 -23.76
C THR A 50 13.48 7.39 -25.16
N THR A 51 14.43 6.50 -25.46
CA THR A 51 14.89 6.26 -26.82
C THR A 51 14.26 4.95 -27.32
N ILE A 52 13.50 5.05 -28.40
CA ILE A 52 12.99 3.89 -29.13
C ILE A 52 14.11 3.39 -30.03
N VAL A 53 14.41 2.09 -29.92
CA VAL A 53 15.35 1.41 -30.83
C VAL A 53 14.53 0.57 -31.80
N ALA A 54 14.49 0.95 -33.06
CA ALA A 54 13.80 0.21 -34.09
C ALA A 54 14.56 -1.09 -34.46
N ALA A 55 13.87 -2.04 -35.11
CA ALA A 55 14.46 -3.32 -35.49
C ALA A 55 15.67 -3.19 -36.45
N ASN A 56 15.73 -2.10 -37.22
CA ASN A 56 16.86 -1.77 -38.13
C ASN A 56 18.00 -0.99 -37.43
N GLY A 57 17.86 -0.74 -36.10
CA GLY A 57 18.83 0.02 -35.31
C GLY A 57 18.61 1.53 -35.25
N ASP A 58 17.62 2.07 -35.94
CA ASP A 58 17.33 3.51 -35.89
C ASP A 58 16.89 3.93 -34.49
N LEU A 59 17.33 5.11 -34.07
CA LEU A 59 17.06 5.69 -32.77
C LEU A 59 16.08 6.87 -32.91
N THR A 60 14.99 6.83 -32.14
CA THR A 60 14.03 7.93 -32.05
C THR A 60 13.78 8.31 -30.60
N VAL A 61 13.85 9.60 -30.27
CA VAL A 61 13.54 10.09 -28.92
C VAL A 61 12.05 10.29 -28.80
N GLU A 62 11.43 9.59 -27.84
CA GLU A 62 10.04 9.80 -27.44
C GLU A 62 10.01 10.61 -26.15
N LYS A 63 9.43 11.81 -26.21
CA LYS A 63 9.18 12.63 -25.03
C LYS A 63 7.94 12.12 -24.32
N PHE A 64 8.07 11.90 -23.02
CA PHE A 64 6.94 11.55 -22.19
C PHE A 64 6.14 12.81 -21.82
N ALA A 65 4.81 12.71 -21.87
CA ALA A 65 3.92 13.76 -21.42
C ALA A 65 2.81 13.16 -20.54
N THR A 66 2.56 13.82 -19.42
CA THR A 66 1.39 13.55 -18.57
C THR A 66 0.13 14.09 -19.20
N ASP A 67 -1.02 13.45 -18.94
CA ASP A 67 -2.32 13.97 -19.34
C ASP A 67 -3.05 14.56 -18.12
N PRO A 68 -3.06 15.90 -17.95
CA PRO A 68 -3.73 16.55 -16.83
C PRO A 68 -5.26 16.39 -16.89
N ASN A 69 -5.81 16.04 -18.07
CA ASN A 69 -7.23 15.86 -18.31
C ASN A 69 -7.63 14.38 -18.38
N ALA A 70 -6.75 13.48 -17.97
CA ALA A 70 -7.04 12.04 -18.00
C ALA A 70 -8.42 11.73 -17.39
N PRO A 71 -9.24 10.87 -18.06
CA PRO A 71 -10.63 10.66 -17.67
C PRO A 71 -10.82 9.81 -16.42
N ILE A 72 -9.81 9.07 -16.02
CA ILE A 72 -9.83 8.13 -14.88
C ILE A 72 -8.69 8.42 -13.91
N ASP A 73 -8.76 7.78 -12.74
CA ASP A 73 -7.73 7.85 -11.71
C ASP A 73 -6.95 6.53 -11.64
N CYS A 74 -5.68 6.58 -11.25
CA CYS A 74 -4.88 5.42 -10.89
C CYS A 74 -4.48 5.52 -9.42
N PHE A 75 -4.90 4.54 -8.62
CA PHE A 75 -4.50 4.43 -7.23
C PHE A 75 -3.45 3.32 -7.11
N TYR A 76 -2.25 3.66 -6.64
CA TYR A 76 -1.11 2.76 -6.63
C TYR A 76 -0.64 2.43 -5.22
N VAL A 77 -0.47 1.13 -4.96
CA VAL A 77 0.12 0.60 -3.72
C VAL A 77 1.43 -0.12 -4.08
N TYR A 78 2.54 0.49 -3.70
CA TYR A 78 3.88 0.05 -4.10
C TYR A 78 4.40 -1.16 -3.28
N PRO A 79 5.43 -1.87 -3.76
CA PRO A 79 6.00 -3.04 -3.08
C PRO A 79 6.88 -2.66 -1.89
N THR A 80 7.39 -3.67 -1.18
CA THR A 80 8.45 -3.52 -0.19
C THR A 80 9.71 -2.97 -0.84
N VAL A 81 10.08 -1.74 -0.51
CA VAL A 81 11.29 -1.07 -1.00
C VAL A 81 12.05 -0.34 0.09
N SER A 82 11.42 0.01 1.21
CA SER A 82 12.06 0.79 2.27
C SER A 82 13.25 0.04 2.86
N THR A 83 14.33 0.79 3.04
CA THR A 83 15.57 0.37 3.68
C THR A 83 15.66 0.78 5.14
N ASP A 84 14.58 1.29 5.72
CA ASP A 84 14.52 1.61 7.15
C ASP A 84 14.90 0.39 7.99
N PRO A 85 15.65 0.59 9.08
CA PRO A 85 16.09 -0.52 9.93
C PRO A 85 14.98 -1.10 10.81
N THR A 86 13.84 -0.44 10.89
CA THR A 86 12.66 -0.84 11.67
C THR A 86 11.78 -1.83 10.90
N PRO A 87 10.94 -2.65 11.58
CA PRO A 87 10.05 -3.59 10.89
C PRO A 87 9.07 -2.95 9.91
N ASN A 88 8.60 -1.73 10.21
CA ASN A 88 7.79 -0.91 9.32
C ASN A 88 8.53 0.39 9.02
N SER A 89 8.36 0.92 7.80
CA SER A 89 8.89 2.24 7.42
C SER A 89 8.21 3.35 8.22
N ASP A 90 8.87 4.51 8.24
CA ASP A 90 8.21 5.74 8.68
C ASP A 90 7.38 6.39 7.54
N MET A 91 6.96 7.64 7.72
CA MET A 91 6.19 8.41 6.73
C MET A 91 7.06 9.47 6.03
N THR A 92 8.38 9.27 6.00
CA THR A 92 9.33 10.12 5.28
C THR A 92 9.82 9.38 4.05
N PRO A 93 9.52 9.86 2.82
CA PRO A 93 9.91 9.13 1.62
C PRO A 93 11.42 9.02 1.47
N ASP A 94 11.92 7.82 1.29
CA ASP A 94 13.31 7.55 0.98
C ASP A 94 13.56 7.46 -0.55
N PRO A 95 14.84 7.45 -1.00
CA PRO A 95 15.15 7.34 -2.43
C PRO A 95 14.61 6.07 -3.10
N ALA A 96 14.45 4.96 -2.38
CA ALA A 96 13.93 3.72 -2.94
C ALA A 96 12.42 3.83 -3.21
N GLU A 97 11.67 4.52 -2.34
CA GLU A 97 10.25 4.81 -2.53
C GLU A 97 10.03 5.77 -3.70
N LEU A 98 10.84 6.81 -3.83
CA LEU A 98 10.80 7.71 -5.00
C LEU A 98 11.15 6.97 -6.30
N ASN A 99 12.14 6.08 -6.24
CA ASN A 99 12.56 5.30 -7.40
C ASN A 99 11.48 4.30 -7.86
N VAL A 100 10.79 3.64 -6.95
CA VAL A 100 9.73 2.68 -7.33
C VAL A 100 8.57 3.38 -8.04
N ILE A 101 8.22 4.61 -7.66
CA ILE A 101 7.24 5.41 -8.39
C ILE A 101 7.70 5.62 -9.83
N ARG A 102 8.92 6.07 -10.02
CA ARG A 102 9.50 6.30 -11.36
C ARG A 102 9.49 5.04 -12.22
N GLN A 103 9.85 3.90 -11.64
CA GLN A 103 10.01 2.63 -12.34
C GLN A 103 8.67 1.95 -12.67
N GLN A 104 7.68 2.05 -11.79
CA GLN A 104 6.49 1.22 -11.88
C GLN A 104 5.20 2.02 -12.10
N PHE A 105 5.15 3.30 -11.75
CA PHE A 105 3.89 4.03 -11.73
C PHE A 105 3.85 5.30 -12.58
N ALA A 106 4.90 6.11 -12.59
CA ALA A 106 4.86 7.44 -13.19
C ALA A 106 4.42 7.44 -14.68
N ARG A 107 4.67 6.37 -15.46
CA ARG A 107 4.20 6.27 -16.85
C ARG A 107 2.68 6.22 -17.00
N PHE A 108 1.95 5.81 -15.97
CA PHE A 108 0.49 5.79 -16.01
C PHE A 108 -0.12 7.20 -16.03
N THR A 109 0.65 8.24 -15.66
CA THR A 109 0.18 9.63 -15.67
C THR A 109 -0.19 10.15 -17.07
N SER A 110 0.22 9.45 -18.13
CA SER A 110 -0.26 9.72 -19.49
C SER A 110 -1.68 9.22 -19.76
N LYS A 111 -2.30 8.48 -18.84
CA LYS A 111 -3.61 7.83 -18.99
C LYS A 111 -4.56 8.07 -17.84
N CYS A 112 -4.05 8.40 -16.65
CA CYS A 112 -4.84 8.60 -15.46
C CYS A 112 -4.21 9.63 -14.52
N ARG A 113 -5.05 10.25 -13.67
CA ARG A 113 -4.54 11.10 -12.58
C ARG A 113 -3.93 10.20 -11.49
N PRO A 114 -2.70 10.46 -11.05
CA PRO A 114 -1.97 9.57 -10.16
C PRO A 114 -2.31 9.80 -8.68
N TYR A 115 -2.50 8.71 -7.95
CA TYR A 115 -2.60 8.68 -6.49
C TYR A 115 -1.73 7.56 -5.95
N ALA A 116 -0.68 7.88 -5.22
CA ALA A 116 0.22 6.92 -4.57
C ALA A 116 0.49 7.38 -3.13
N PRO A 117 -0.25 6.84 -2.14
CA PRO A 117 -0.03 7.21 -0.76
C PRO A 117 1.29 6.64 -0.23
N LEU A 118 1.97 7.39 0.64
CA LEU A 118 2.91 6.79 1.58
C LEU A 118 2.15 5.92 2.58
N TYR A 119 2.73 4.80 2.97
CA TYR A 119 2.20 3.94 4.00
C TYR A 119 3.36 3.25 4.74
N ARG A 120 3.18 2.93 6.00
CA ARG A 120 4.19 2.25 6.82
C ARG A 120 4.34 0.79 6.38
N GLN A 121 4.95 0.60 5.19
CA GLN A 121 5.21 -0.71 4.62
C GLN A 121 6.06 -1.58 5.56
N VAL A 122 5.93 -2.89 5.47
CA VAL A 122 6.93 -3.80 6.03
C VAL A 122 8.22 -3.60 5.25
N THR A 123 9.30 -3.25 5.92
CA THR A 123 10.59 -2.92 5.32
C THR A 123 11.35 -4.17 4.86
N LEU A 124 12.46 -4.01 4.14
CA LEU A 124 13.35 -5.12 3.82
C LEU A 124 13.87 -5.81 5.10
N ALA A 125 14.20 -5.04 6.14
CA ALA A 125 14.59 -5.57 7.46
C ALA A 125 13.43 -6.33 8.11
N GLY A 126 12.21 -5.80 8.04
CA GLY A 126 11.00 -6.44 8.54
C GLY A 126 10.69 -7.77 7.85
N LEU A 127 10.86 -7.86 6.52
CA LEU A 127 10.70 -9.11 5.77
C LEU A 127 11.66 -10.19 6.24
N LEU A 128 12.93 -9.86 6.45
CA LEU A 128 13.93 -10.84 6.92
C LEU A 128 13.57 -11.44 8.29
N THR A 129 12.89 -10.69 9.13
CA THR A 129 12.41 -11.18 10.45
C THR A 129 11.08 -11.90 10.37
N ALA A 130 10.27 -11.64 9.35
CA ALA A 130 8.94 -12.24 9.15
C ALA A 130 8.98 -13.57 8.41
N ILE A 131 9.92 -13.77 7.46
CA ILE A 131 10.04 -14.97 6.62
C ILE A 131 10.09 -16.27 7.44
N PRO A 132 10.86 -16.40 8.54
CA PRO A 132 10.88 -17.62 9.36
C PRO A 132 9.52 -17.95 10.01
N ARG A 133 8.66 -16.94 10.19
CA ARG A 133 7.31 -17.12 10.76
C ARG A 133 6.26 -17.39 9.68
N ALA A 134 6.56 -17.07 8.44
CA ALA A 134 5.63 -17.23 7.30
C ALA A 134 5.61 -18.67 6.73
N THR A 135 6.58 -19.52 7.08
CA THR A 135 6.58 -20.93 6.68
C THR A 135 5.44 -21.66 7.38
N GLY A 136 4.30 -21.76 6.71
CA GLY A 136 3.07 -22.37 7.24
C GLY A 136 1.86 -21.45 7.38
N LEU A 137 2.00 -20.15 7.11
CA LEU A 137 0.87 -19.23 7.08
C LEU A 137 0.04 -19.46 5.81
N VAL A 138 -1.14 -20.04 5.99
CA VAL A 138 -2.20 -20.04 4.98
C VAL A 138 -2.90 -18.67 5.13
N GLY A 139 -2.73 -17.79 4.12
CA GLY A 139 -3.40 -16.51 4.10
C GLY A 139 -2.51 -15.35 3.61
N ASN A 140 -3.10 -14.16 3.57
CA ASN A 140 -2.42 -12.93 3.18
C ASN A 140 -1.67 -12.33 4.41
N PRO A 141 -0.31 -12.34 4.41
CA PRO A 141 0.46 -11.86 5.56
C PRO A 141 0.37 -10.35 5.78
N PHE A 142 -0.15 -9.60 4.80
CA PHE A 142 -0.30 -8.15 4.82
C PHE A 142 -1.76 -7.69 4.92
N ALA A 143 -2.69 -8.64 5.18
CA ALA A 143 -4.13 -8.37 5.25
C ALA A 143 -4.55 -7.54 6.48
N SER A 144 -3.65 -7.31 7.42
CA SER A 144 -3.90 -6.58 8.65
C SER A 144 -2.62 -5.90 9.13
N GLY A 145 -2.75 -5.06 10.15
CA GLY A 145 -1.64 -4.28 10.70
C GLY A 145 -1.55 -2.89 10.09
N VAL A 146 -0.57 -2.12 10.55
CA VAL A 146 -0.43 -0.70 10.24
C VAL A 146 -0.35 -0.42 8.74
N GLN A 147 0.31 -1.29 7.98
CA GLN A 147 0.46 -1.14 6.53
C GLN A 147 -0.90 -1.22 5.79
N TYR A 148 -1.79 -2.12 6.22
CA TYR A 148 -3.14 -2.19 5.67
C TYR A 148 -3.99 -0.99 6.10
N ASP A 149 -3.94 -0.64 7.38
CA ASP A 149 -4.72 0.47 7.94
C ASP A 149 -4.36 1.79 7.26
N ASP A 150 -3.08 2.05 7.01
CA ASP A 150 -2.61 3.24 6.30
C ASP A 150 -3.15 3.31 4.87
N VAL A 151 -3.05 2.21 4.11
CA VAL A 151 -3.57 2.17 2.73
C VAL A 151 -5.09 2.33 2.70
N ARG A 152 -5.82 1.69 3.63
CA ARG A 152 -7.28 1.85 3.77
C ARG A 152 -7.65 3.30 4.09
N ASP A 153 -6.93 3.95 5.00
CA ASP A 153 -7.19 5.32 5.39
C ASP A 153 -6.90 6.30 4.25
N ALA A 154 -5.81 6.07 3.49
CA ALA A 154 -5.52 6.83 2.27
C ALA A 154 -6.60 6.63 1.20
N TRP A 155 -7.07 5.39 1.01
CA TRP A 155 -8.14 5.05 0.08
C TRP A 155 -9.44 5.76 0.43
N ASN A 156 -9.83 5.76 1.70
CA ASN A 156 -11.04 6.43 2.16
C ASN A 156 -10.94 7.94 1.96
N TYR A 157 -9.78 8.53 2.31
CA TYR A 157 -9.52 9.94 2.06
C TYR A 157 -9.64 10.29 0.57
N TYR A 158 -9.01 9.50 -0.30
CA TYR A 158 -9.08 9.68 -1.76
C TYR A 158 -10.54 9.63 -2.27
N LEU A 159 -11.31 8.64 -1.83
CA LEU A 159 -12.71 8.53 -2.26
C LEU A 159 -13.58 9.72 -1.82
N GLU A 160 -13.36 10.21 -0.61
CA GLU A 160 -14.15 11.28 0.00
C GLU A 160 -13.80 12.66 -0.57
N HIS A 161 -12.52 12.91 -0.87
CA HIS A 161 -12.05 14.27 -1.17
C HIS A 161 -11.54 14.46 -2.61
N ASP A 162 -11.04 13.44 -3.27
CA ASP A 162 -10.29 13.59 -4.52
C ASP A 162 -10.96 12.92 -5.73
N ASN A 163 -11.58 11.75 -5.55
CA ASN A 163 -12.07 10.94 -6.66
C ASN A 163 -13.26 11.58 -7.40
N ASN A 164 -14.16 12.25 -6.70
CA ASN A 164 -15.32 12.95 -7.27
C ASN A 164 -16.16 12.06 -8.22
N GLY A 165 -16.34 10.78 -7.87
CA GLY A 165 -17.15 9.85 -8.66
C GLY A 165 -16.51 9.31 -9.93
N ARG A 166 -15.21 9.58 -10.17
CA ARG A 166 -14.49 9.13 -11.38
C ARG A 166 -14.24 7.62 -11.34
N GLY A 167 -14.13 7.02 -12.53
CA GLY A 167 -13.59 5.67 -12.67
C GLY A 167 -12.14 5.59 -12.21
N PHE A 168 -11.73 4.43 -11.67
CA PHE A 168 -10.36 4.23 -11.20
C PHE A 168 -9.79 2.88 -11.60
N VAL A 169 -8.46 2.84 -11.72
CA VAL A 169 -7.66 1.62 -11.82
C VAL A 169 -6.87 1.48 -10.52
N LEU A 170 -6.98 0.31 -9.89
CA LEU A 170 -6.16 -0.05 -8.74
C LEU A 170 -4.91 -0.77 -9.25
N ILE A 171 -3.73 -0.23 -8.95
CA ILE A 171 -2.45 -0.79 -9.38
C ILE A 171 -1.65 -1.16 -8.14
N ALA A 172 -1.06 -2.35 -8.11
CA ALA A 172 -0.28 -2.76 -6.96
C ALA A 172 0.76 -3.83 -7.31
N HIS A 173 1.86 -3.89 -6.54
CA HIS A 173 2.90 -4.87 -6.72
C HIS A 173 3.36 -5.47 -5.39
N SER A 174 3.63 -6.80 -5.37
CA SER A 174 4.19 -7.52 -4.23
C SER A 174 3.40 -7.27 -2.93
N GLN A 175 4.01 -6.77 -1.84
CA GLN A 175 3.31 -6.39 -0.60
C GLN A 175 2.07 -5.53 -0.88
N GLY A 176 2.22 -4.52 -1.76
CA GLY A 176 1.11 -3.68 -2.17
C GLY A 176 -0.03 -4.47 -2.82
N ALA A 177 0.27 -5.49 -3.63
CA ALA A 177 -0.75 -6.32 -4.27
C ALA A 177 -1.51 -7.19 -3.26
N PHE A 178 -0.83 -7.71 -2.23
CA PHE A 178 -1.50 -8.39 -1.12
C PHE A 178 -2.44 -7.46 -0.35
N ILE A 179 -2.00 -6.23 -0.07
CA ILE A 179 -2.82 -5.20 0.60
C ILE A 179 -4.01 -4.81 -0.28
N ALA A 180 -3.78 -4.58 -1.58
CA ALA A 180 -4.82 -4.20 -2.53
C ALA A 180 -5.87 -5.30 -2.73
N THR A 181 -5.48 -6.58 -2.72
CA THR A 181 -6.43 -7.70 -2.74
C THR A 181 -7.37 -7.62 -1.54
N GLU A 182 -6.84 -7.35 -0.35
CA GLU A 182 -7.64 -7.22 0.86
C GLU A 182 -8.50 -5.95 0.86
N LEU A 183 -7.97 -4.85 0.28
CA LEU A 183 -8.72 -3.60 0.08
C LEU A 183 -9.93 -3.83 -0.84
N ILE A 184 -9.75 -4.57 -1.95
CA ILE A 184 -10.85 -4.94 -2.85
C ILE A 184 -11.90 -5.70 -2.06
N ARG A 185 -11.51 -6.74 -1.35
CA ARG A 185 -12.42 -7.62 -0.61
C ARG A 185 -13.20 -6.88 0.48
N ARG A 186 -12.59 -5.94 1.20
CA ARG A 186 -13.21 -5.25 2.34
C ARG A 186 -13.87 -3.94 1.99
N GLU A 187 -13.28 -3.19 1.04
CA GLU A 187 -13.67 -1.80 0.80
C GLU A 187 -14.32 -1.56 -0.56
N ILE A 188 -14.26 -2.51 -1.49
CA ILE A 188 -14.77 -2.31 -2.85
C ILE A 188 -15.86 -3.33 -3.20
N GLU A 189 -15.59 -4.61 -2.99
CA GLU A 189 -16.49 -5.70 -3.38
C GLU A 189 -17.85 -5.58 -2.69
N GLY A 190 -18.94 -5.70 -3.48
CA GLY A 190 -20.32 -5.56 -3.00
C GLY A 190 -20.71 -4.15 -2.56
N LYS A 191 -19.80 -3.15 -2.65
CA LYS A 191 -20.10 -1.75 -2.30
C LYS A 191 -20.35 -0.90 -3.55
N PRO A 192 -21.07 0.24 -3.44
CA PRO A 192 -21.37 1.11 -4.58
C PRO A 192 -20.12 1.56 -5.37
N VAL A 193 -18.99 1.70 -4.72
CA VAL A 193 -17.70 2.08 -5.34
C VAL A 193 -17.22 1.06 -6.37
N GLN A 194 -17.62 -0.20 -6.27
CA GLN A 194 -17.22 -1.27 -7.20
C GLN A 194 -17.59 -0.92 -8.65
N SER A 195 -18.74 -0.27 -8.88
CA SER A 195 -19.17 0.12 -10.22
C SER A 195 -18.25 1.13 -10.92
N ARG A 196 -17.36 1.78 -10.16
CA ARG A 196 -16.37 2.73 -10.67
C ARG A 196 -15.00 2.10 -10.91
N MET A 197 -14.77 0.86 -10.47
CA MET A 197 -13.50 0.17 -10.70
C MET A 197 -13.43 -0.27 -12.18
N VAL A 198 -12.54 0.37 -12.94
CA VAL A 198 -12.29 0.06 -14.34
C VAL A 198 -11.46 -1.22 -14.47
N SER A 199 -10.44 -1.36 -13.64
CA SER A 199 -9.54 -2.51 -13.60
C SER A 199 -8.75 -2.58 -12.30
N ALA A 200 -8.21 -3.75 -12.00
CA ALA A 200 -7.19 -3.96 -10.97
C ALA A 200 -5.99 -4.69 -11.58
N ILE A 201 -4.80 -4.10 -11.44
CA ILE A 201 -3.52 -4.65 -11.91
C ILE A 201 -2.70 -5.04 -10.67
N LEU A 202 -2.80 -6.30 -10.28
CA LEU A 202 -2.20 -6.83 -9.06
C LEU A 202 -1.05 -7.78 -9.43
N LEU A 203 0.19 -7.31 -9.28
CA LEU A 203 1.39 -8.01 -9.69
C LEU A 203 2.10 -8.62 -8.47
N GLY A 204 2.58 -9.87 -8.62
CA GLY A 204 3.34 -10.54 -7.56
C GLY A 204 2.50 -11.02 -6.38
N THR A 205 1.23 -11.31 -6.62
CA THR A 205 0.32 -11.98 -5.68
C THR A 205 -0.42 -13.13 -6.38
N SER A 206 -1.03 -14.02 -5.61
CA SER A 206 -1.88 -15.08 -6.14
C SER A 206 -3.35 -14.69 -6.00
N ILE A 207 -4.07 -14.67 -7.12
CA ILE A 207 -5.52 -14.52 -7.14
C ILE A 207 -6.12 -15.90 -7.35
N HIS A 208 -6.90 -16.36 -6.37
CA HIS A 208 -7.57 -17.65 -6.46
C HIS A 208 -8.75 -17.57 -7.42
N VAL A 209 -8.81 -18.54 -8.34
CA VAL A 209 -9.95 -18.72 -9.24
C VAL A 209 -10.53 -20.11 -9.03
N PRO A 210 -11.83 -20.34 -9.31
CA PRO A 210 -12.41 -21.68 -9.22
C PRO A 210 -11.65 -22.70 -10.09
N ALA A 211 -11.53 -23.93 -9.63
CA ALA A 211 -10.82 -24.98 -10.37
C ALA A 211 -11.37 -25.15 -11.80
N GLY A 212 -10.46 -25.15 -12.78
CA GLY A 212 -10.80 -25.23 -14.20
C GLY A 212 -11.34 -23.95 -14.82
N LYS A 213 -11.29 -22.84 -14.10
CA LYS A 213 -11.63 -21.50 -14.61
C LYS A 213 -10.38 -20.63 -14.72
N ASN A 214 -10.40 -19.71 -15.68
CA ASN A 214 -9.39 -18.65 -15.83
C ASN A 214 -9.96 -17.26 -15.56
N VAL A 215 -11.21 -17.19 -15.13
CA VAL A 215 -11.96 -15.99 -14.78
C VAL A 215 -12.72 -16.23 -13.47
N GLY A 216 -13.04 -15.19 -12.79
CA GLY A 216 -13.69 -15.23 -11.49
C GLY A 216 -12.65 -14.98 -10.39
N GLY A 217 -12.99 -15.10 -9.25
CA GLY A 217 -12.28 -14.70 -8.03
C GLY A 217 -13.27 -13.85 -7.30
N THR A 218 -13.38 -13.98 -6.04
CA THR A 218 -14.31 -13.43 -5.07
C THR A 218 -15.76 -13.71 -5.33
#